data_168709e068a711ee1bfeeb0152757358
#
_entry.id   168709e068a711ee1bfeeb0152757358
#
_cell.length_a   1.000
_cell.length_b   1.000
_cell.length_c   1.000
_cell.angle_alpha   90.00
_cell.angle_beta   90.00
_cell.angle_gamma   90.00
#
_symmetry.space_group_name_H-M   'P 1'
#
loop_
_entity.id
_entity.type
_entity.pdbx_description
1 polymer ?
#
loop_
_entity_poly.entity_id
_entity_poly.type
_entity_poly.pdbx_seq_one_letter_code
_entity_poly.pdbx_strand_id
1 'polypeptide(L)'
;MLGLPTETYEDVLGIAELGKKVIDEGFFSIPVEERKGRSVSVTISTSFFVPKPFTPFQWEPQNKISEMEEKAKYLKEHIGSKKIVYNWHNSDISLLEAVFAKGDRRLGEVLITAQKLGCKFDGWSDFFDFDKWMEAFRINGIDPEFYALRRIGYDEILPWDYADIG
;
A
#
# COMPACT_ATOMS: atom_id res chain seq x y z
N MET A 1 2.05 -0.96 -8.13
CA MET A 1 1.26 -0.29 -7.07
C MET A 1 -0.20 -0.53 -7.38
N LEU A 2 -1.04 -0.74 -6.37
CA LEU A 2 -2.48 -0.93 -6.51
C LEU A 2 -3.23 0.20 -5.80
N GLY A 3 -4.38 0.61 -6.32
CA GLY A 3 -5.25 1.61 -5.72
C GLY A 3 -4.96 3.05 -6.16
N LEU A 4 -4.32 3.26 -7.27
CA LEU A 4 -4.14 4.60 -7.85
C LEU A 4 -5.51 5.24 -8.21
N PRO A 5 -5.64 6.57 -8.11
CA PRO A 5 -6.80 7.27 -8.64
C PRO A 5 -7.02 6.87 -10.09
N THR A 6 -8.27 6.63 -10.48
CA THR A 6 -8.66 6.19 -11.83
C THR A 6 -8.25 4.77 -12.26
N GLU A 7 -7.55 4.00 -11.41
CA GLU A 7 -7.17 2.62 -11.69
C GLU A 7 -8.40 1.74 -11.91
N THR A 8 -8.38 0.97 -12.99
CA THR A 8 -9.39 -0.02 -13.35
C THR A 8 -8.91 -1.43 -13.07
N TYR A 9 -9.83 -2.41 -13.07
CA TYR A 9 -9.44 -3.83 -12.97
C TYR A 9 -8.64 -4.31 -14.19
N GLU A 10 -8.78 -3.68 -15.35
CA GLU A 10 -7.97 -3.95 -16.54
C GLU A 10 -6.51 -3.53 -16.30
N ASP A 11 -6.27 -2.38 -15.64
CA ASP A 11 -4.93 -1.96 -15.26
C ASP A 11 -4.29 -2.93 -14.27
N VAL A 12 -5.07 -3.44 -13.31
CA VAL A 12 -4.61 -4.47 -12.37
C VAL A 12 -4.22 -5.76 -13.10
N LEU A 13 -5.00 -6.21 -14.09
CA LEU A 13 -4.67 -7.36 -14.93
C LEU A 13 -3.40 -7.13 -15.75
N GLY A 14 -3.13 -5.91 -16.19
CA GLY A 14 -1.91 -5.53 -16.89
C GLY A 14 -0.64 -5.92 -16.13
N ILE A 15 -0.69 -5.93 -14.80
CA ILE A 15 0.44 -6.39 -13.95
C ILE A 15 0.69 -7.89 -14.14
N ALA A 16 -0.37 -8.71 -14.16
CA ALA A 16 -0.25 -10.15 -14.40
C ALA A 16 0.26 -10.46 -15.82
N GLU A 17 -0.23 -9.72 -16.80
CA GLU A 17 0.21 -9.84 -18.19
C GLU A 17 1.69 -9.46 -18.36
N LEU A 18 2.12 -8.39 -17.71
CA LEU A 18 3.54 -8.00 -17.70
C LEU A 18 4.41 -9.11 -17.11
N GLY A 19 3.99 -9.71 -15.99
CA GLY A 19 4.71 -10.84 -15.41
C GLY A 19 4.83 -12.04 -16.34
N LYS A 20 3.78 -12.36 -17.11
CA LYS A 20 3.79 -13.40 -18.13
C LYS A 20 4.75 -13.05 -19.28
N LYS A 21 4.69 -11.83 -19.81
CA LYS A 21 5.60 -11.35 -20.86
C LYS A 21 7.07 -11.43 -20.43
N VAL A 22 7.39 -11.08 -19.19
CA VAL A 22 8.75 -11.18 -18.64
C VAL A 22 9.23 -12.64 -18.62
N ILE A 23 8.37 -13.58 -18.25
CA ILE A 23 8.72 -15.01 -18.28
C ILE A 23 8.96 -15.47 -19.71
N ASP A 24 8.07 -15.13 -20.64
CA ASP A 24 8.16 -15.53 -22.03
C ASP A 24 9.44 -14.97 -22.67
N GLU A 25 9.74 -13.71 -22.41
CA GLU A 25 10.99 -13.08 -22.86
C GLU A 25 12.23 -13.75 -22.26
N GLY A 26 12.20 -14.07 -20.97
CA GLY A 26 13.29 -14.81 -20.31
C GLY A 26 13.51 -16.20 -20.90
N PHE A 27 12.43 -16.89 -21.33
CA PHE A 27 12.56 -18.16 -22.04
C PHE A 27 13.08 -17.99 -23.47
N PHE A 28 12.72 -16.92 -24.15
CA PHE A 28 13.17 -16.65 -25.51
C PHE A 28 14.64 -16.20 -25.53
N SER A 29 15.02 -15.28 -24.64
CA SER A 29 16.34 -14.64 -24.66
C SER A 29 17.45 -15.49 -24.03
N ILE A 30 17.12 -16.47 -23.14
CA ILE A 30 18.14 -17.30 -22.49
C ILE A 30 18.15 -18.70 -23.11
N PRO A 31 19.20 -19.10 -23.87
CA PRO A 31 19.34 -20.43 -24.44
C PRO A 31 19.24 -21.54 -23.38
N VAL A 32 18.71 -22.71 -23.76
CA VAL A 32 18.46 -23.83 -22.84
C VAL A 32 19.77 -24.26 -22.15
N GLU A 33 20.88 -24.26 -22.87
CA GLU A 33 22.22 -24.62 -22.39
C GLU A 33 22.69 -23.68 -21.29
N GLU A 34 22.36 -22.39 -21.38
CA GLU A 34 22.76 -21.37 -20.40
C GLU A 34 21.88 -21.39 -19.14
N ARG A 35 20.68 -21.95 -19.21
CA ARG A 35 19.78 -22.07 -18.06
C ARG A 35 20.27 -23.06 -17.00
N LYS A 36 21.18 -23.97 -17.37
CA LYS A 36 21.79 -24.97 -16.45
C LYS A 36 20.72 -25.71 -15.61
N GLY A 37 19.62 -26.09 -16.22
CA GLY A 37 18.48 -26.74 -15.57
C GLY A 37 17.59 -25.85 -14.69
N ARG A 38 17.84 -24.54 -14.62
CA ARG A 38 16.99 -23.61 -13.89
C ARG A 38 15.80 -23.15 -14.75
N SER A 39 14.63 -23.02 -14.12
CA SER A 39 13.46 -22.43 -14.74
C SER A 39 13.51 -20.91 -14.59
N VAL A 40 12.97 -20.20 -15.59
CA VAL A 40 12.68 -18.76 -15.46
C VAL A 40 11.52 -18.58 -14.50
N SER A 41 11.67 -17.74 -13.51
CA SER A 41 10.60 -17.36 -12.57
C SER A 41 10.64 -15.87 -12.28
N VAL A 42 9.49 -15.31 -11.94
CA VAL A 42 9.31 -13.88 -11.64
C VAL A 42 8.63 -13.73 -10.28
N THR A 43 9.09 -12.79 -9.50
CA THR A 43 8.38 -12.35 -8.30
C THR A 43 7.77 -10.99 -8.58
N ILE A 44 6.45 -10.90 -8.46
CA ILE A 44 5.71 -9.64 -8.49
C ILE A 44 5.49 -9.21 -7.03
N SER A 45 5.90 -8.00 -6.69
CA SER A 45 5.59 -7.40 -5.39
C SER A 45 4.84 -6.09 -5.62
N THR A 46 3.67 -5.97 -5.01
CA THR A 46 2.89 -4.73 -5.07
C THR A 46 2.76 -4.09 -3.70
N SER A 47 2.75 -2.76 -3.68
CA SER A 47 2.33 -1.95 -2.54
C SER A 47 0.99 -1.30 -2.88
N PHE A 48 0.24 -0.91 -1.85
CA PHE A 48 -0.95 -0.10 -2.03
C PHE A 48 -0.57 1.37 -2.19
N PHE A 49 -1.40 2.09 -2.93
CA PHE A 49 -1.24 3.54 -3.08
C PHE A 49 -1.47 4.24 -1.74
N VAL A 50 -0.50 5.04 -1.35
CA VAL A 50 -0.57 5.91 -0.17
C VAL A 50 -0.34 7.35 -0.63
N PRO A 51 -1.36 8.22 -0.55
CA PRO A 51 -1.19 9.63 -0.91
C PRO A 51 -0.22 10.30 0.06
N LYS A 52 0.73 11.05 -0.48
CA LYS A 52 1.78 11.72 0.30
C LYS A 52 1.69 13.23 0.15
N PRO A 53 2.00 14.00 1.23
CA PRO A 53 2.22 15.44 1.14
C PRO A 53 3.20 15.82 0.04
N PHE A 54 3.03 17.00 -0.53
CA PHE A 54 3.89 17.58 -1.58
C PHE A 54 3.94 16.77 -2.89
N THR A 55 2.98 15.86 -3.09
CA THR A 55 2.84 15.13 -4.36
C THR A 55 1.58 15.56 -5.11
N PRO A 56 1.50 15.32 -6.43
CA PRO A 56 0.28 15.60 -7.19
C PRO A 56 -0.98 14.91 -6.66
N PHE A 57 -0.83 13.84 -5.89
CA PHE A 57 -1.92 13.06 -5.33
C PHE A 57 -2.24 13.35 -3.86
N GLN A 58 -1.69 14.42 -3.28
CA GLN A 58 -1.88 14.73 -1.86
C GLN A 58 -3.34 14.97 -1.46
N TRP A 59 -4.20 15.35 -2.39
CA TRP A 59 -5.65 15.57 -2.17
C TRP A 59 -6.49 14.30 -2.35
N GLU A 60 -5.90 13.25 -2.95
CA GLU A 60 -6.63 12.04 -3.25
C GLU A 60 -6.84 11.16 -2.00
N PRO A 61 -7.96 10.42 -1.95
CA PRO A 61 -8.16 9.39 -0.93
C PRO A 61 -7.32 8.16 -1.21
N GLN A 62 -7.01 7.40 -0.17
CA GLN A 62 -6.59 6.01 -0.29
C GLN A 62 -7.82 5.11 -0.48
N ASN A 63 -7.67 3.94 -1.07
CA ASN A 63 -8.71 2.91 -1.06
C ASN A 63 -8.95 2.39 0.37
N LYS A 64 -10.16 1.90 0.64
CA LYS A 64 -10.46 1.16 1.87
C LYS A 64 -9.66 -0.15 1.93
N ILE A 65 -9.43 -0.65 3.15
CA ILE A 65 -8.76 -1.96 3.35
C ILE A 65 -9.42 -3.06 2.51
N SER A 66 -10.77 -3.12 2.52
CA SER A 66 -11.51 -4.11 1.74
C SER A 66 -11.27 -4.01 0.22
N GLU A 67 -11.17 -2.79 -0.31
CA GLU A 67 -10.89 -2.56 -1.74
C GLU A 67 -9.44 -2.91 -2.09
N MET A 68 -8.49 -2.62 -1.19
CA MET A 68 -7.09 -2.99 -1.36
C MET A 68 -6.92 -4.51 -1.42
N GLU A 69 -7.52 -5.23 -0.47
CA GLU A 69 -7.47 -6.69 -0.40
C GLU A 69 -8.19 -7.34 -1.59
N GLU A 70 -9.33 -6.78 -2.01
CA GLU A 70 -10.05 -7.26 -3.19
C GLU A 70 -9.18 -7.17 -4.45
N LYS A 71 -8.54 -6.03 -4.70
CA LYS A 71 -7.64 -5.83 -5.84
C LYS A 71 -6.43 -6.77 -5.79
N ALA A 72 -5.81 -6.94 -4.62
CA ALA A 72 -4.68 -7.85 -4.45
C ALA A 72 -5.09 -9.31 -4.70
N LYS A 73 -6.24 -9.73 -4.18
CA LYS A 73 -6.80 -11.05 -4.41
C LYS A 73 -7.16 -11.26 -5.88
N TYR A 74 -7.81 -10.28 -6.50
CA TYR A 74 -8.14 -10.30 -7.92
C TYR A 74 -6.89 -10.50 -8.79
N LEU A 75 -5.81 -9.74 -8.54
CA LEU A 75 -4.55 -9.93 -9.24
C LEU A 75 -3.99 -11.35 -9.04
N LYS A 76 -4.00 -11.85 -7.80
CA LYS A 76 -3.52 -13.18 -7.46
C LYS A 76 -4.25 -14.27 -8.24
N GLU A 77 -5.57 -14.17 -8.35
CA GLU A 77 -6.41 -15.15 -9.06
C GLU A 77 -6.15 -15.17 -10.58
N HIS A 78 -5.72 -14.04 -11.16
CA HIS A 78 -5.50 -13.90 -12.60
C HIS A 78 -4.05 -14.12 -13.06
N ILE A 79 -3.11 -14.31 -12.14
CA ILE A 79 -1.70 -14.60 -12.49
C ILE A 79 -1.58 -15.90 -13.30
N GLY A 80 -2.29 -16.95 -12.94
CA GLY A 80 -2.44 -18.18 -13.73
C GLY A 80 -1.15 -18.96 -14.04
N SER A 81 0.01 -18.59 -13.49
CA SER A 81 1.31 -19.23 -13.73
C SER A 81 2.01 -19.60 -12.44
N LYS A 82 2.42 -20.88 -12.31
CA LYS A 82 3.23 -21.36 -11.17
C LYS A 82 4.64 -20.77 -11.15
N LYS A 83 5.06 -20.10 -12.22
CA LYS A 83 6.38 -19.45 -12.33
C LYS A 83 6.36 -18.01 -11.84
N ILE A 84 5.20 -17.49 -11.45
CA ILE A 84 5.03 -16.17 -10.88
C ILE A 84 4.69 -16.33 -9.40
N VAL A 85 5.55 -15.77 -8.55
CA VAL A 85 5.27 -15.57 -7.12
C VAL A 85 4.71 -14.18 -6.96
N TYR A 86 3.61 -14.04 -6.24
CA TYR A 86 2.99 -12.74 -6.00
C TYR A 86 2.88 -12.45 -4.51
N ASN A 87 3.40 -11.29 -4.11
CA ASN A 87 3.35 -10.76 -2.76
C ASN A 87 2.78 -9.34 -2.79
N TRP A 88 2.12 -8.94 -1.73
CA TRP A 88 1.66 -7.56 -1.53
C TRP A 88 1.87 -7.10 -0.10
N HIS A 89 1.91 -5.79 0.09
CA HIS A 89 2.04 -5.19 1.40
C HIS A 89 0.76 -5.40 2.23
N ASN A 90 0.91 -5.36 3.55
CA ASN A 90 -0.22 -5.39 4.47
C ASN A 90 -1.07 -4.12 4.33
N SER A 91 -2.37 -4.29 4.17
CA SER A 91 -3.34 -3.20 3.96
C SER A 91 -3.54 -2.35 5.21
N ASP A 92 -3.46 -2.95 6.41
CA ASP A 92 -3.60 -2.26 7.69
C ASP A 92 -2.42 -1.30 7.92
N ILE A 93 -1.20 -1.76 7.62
CA ILE A 93 0.00 -0.91 7.67
C ILE A 93 -0.13 0.23 6.65
N SER A 94 -0.64 -0.05 5.46
CA SER A 94 -0.83 0.96 4.42
C SER A 94 -1.87 2.01 4.83
N LEU A 95 -2.94 1.62 5.54
CA LEU A 95 -3.91 2.57 6.10
C LEU A 95 -3.24 3.49 7.12
N LEU A 96 -2.50 2.94 8.09
CA LEU A 96 -1.79 3.74 9.08
C LEU A 96 -0.78 4.68 8.44
N GLU A 97 -0.07 4.22 7.41
CA GLU A 97 0.87 5.06 6.66
C GLU A 97 0.17 6.27 6.04
N ALA A 98 -1.02 6.08 5.46
CA ALA A 98 -1.81 7.18 4.90
C ALA A 98 -2.31 8.14 5.99
N VAL A 99 -2.78 7.60 7.12
CA VAL A 99 -3.22 8.40 8.28
C VAL A 99 -2.09 9.30 8.77
N PHE A 100 -0.90 8.75 9.00
CA PHE A 100 0.23 9.53 9.50
C PHE A 100 0.85 10.45 8.44
N ALA A 101 0.78 10.07 7.16
CA ALA A 101 1.25 10.92 6.07
C ALA A 101 0.37 12.17 5.89
N LYS A 102 -0.96 12.06 6.06
CA LYS A 102 -1.93 13.14 5.85
C LYS A 102 -2.42 13.76 7.17
N GLY A 103 -1.93 13.27 8.29
CA GLY A 103 -2.36 13.64 9.61
C GLY A 103 -1.86 15.00 10.08
N ASP A 104 -2.36 15.41 11.22
CA ASP A 104 -1.97 16.63 11.90
C ASP A 104 -1.47 16.34 13.32
N ARG A 105 -1.13 17.42 14.07
CA ARG A 105 -0.57 17.31 15.43
C ARG A 105 -1.43 16.53 16.43
N ARG A 106 -2.74 16.36 16.19
CA ARG A 106 -3.64 15.58 17.07
C ARG A 106 -3.23 14.10 17.12
N LEU A 107 -2.59 13.61 16.07
CA LEU A 107 -2.08 12.23 16.04
C LEU A 107 -0.94 11.98 17.04
N GLY A 108 -0.32 13.01 17.60
CA GLY A 108 0.67 12.89 18.67
C GLY A 108 0.14 12.14 19.89
N GLU A 109 -1.10 12.42 20.29
CA GLU A 109 -1.74 11.73 21.42
C GLU A 109 -2.04 10.26 21.09
N VAL A 110 -2.38 9.96 19.84
CA VAL A 110 -2.57 8.58 19.37
C VAL A 110 -1.27 7.79 19.47
N LEU A 111 -0.14 8.37 19.05
CA LEU A 111 1.19 7.74 19.16
C LEU A 111 1.55 7.43 20.61
N ILE A 112 1.32 8.38 21.54
CA ILE A 112 1.57 8.17 22.97
C ILE A 112 0.68 7.06 23.52
N THR A 113 -0.59 7.03 23.12
CA THR A 113 -1.55 6.02 23.56
C THR A 113 -1.19 4.64 23.00
N ALA A 114 -0.86 4.53 21.72
CA ALA A 114 -0.42 3.29 21.09
C ALA A 114 0.83 2.71 21.77
N GLN A 115 1.81 3.58 22.08
CA GLN A 115 3.00 3.16 22.81
C GLN A 115 2.66 2.64 24.22
N LYS A 116 1.71 3.26 24.94
CA LYS A 116 1.22 2.77 26.23
C LYS A 116 0.47 1.45 26.15
N LEU A 117 -0.23 1.19 25.03
CA LEU A 117 -0.88 -0.08 24.73
C LEU A 117 0.12 -1.16 24.31
N GLY A 118 1.39 -0.82 24.14
CA GLY A 118 2.45 -1.75 23.85
C GLY A 118 2.83 -1.88 22.37
N CYS A 119 2.34 -0.97 21.50
CA CYS A 119 2.82 -0.88 20.13
C CYS A 119 4.30 -0.49 20.13
N LYS A 120 5.15 -1.37 19.60
CA LYS A 120 6.61 -1.18 19.50
C LYS A 120 7.10 -2.01 18.32
N PHE A 121 8.08 -1.46 17.60
CA PHE A 121 8.69 -2.16 16.47
C PHE A 121 7.70 -2.51 15.34
N ASP A 122 6.72 -1.65 15.10
CA ASP A 122 5.63 -1.88 14.13
C ASP A 122 6.10 -2.01 12.67
N GLY A 123 7.38 -1.72 12.39
CA GLY A 123 8.01 -2.04 11.10
C GLY A 123 8.27 -3.54 10.89
N TRP A 124 8.07 -4.38 11.91
CA TRP A 124 8.22 -5.82 11.84
C TRP A 124 6.85 -6.46 11.97
N SER A 125 6.45 -7.25 10.99
CA SER A 125 5.12 -7.88 10.95
C SER A 125 4.75 -8.67 12.22
N ASP A 126 5.75 -9.28 12.88
CA ASP A 126 5.53 -10.09 14.08
C ASP A 126 5.17 -9.25 15.32
N PHE A 127 5.45 -7.95 15.28
CA PHE A 127 5.18 -7.02 16.39
C PHE A 127 4.04 -6.05 16.09
N PHE A 128 3.63 -5.97 14.83
CA PHE A 128 2.56 -5.09 14.40
C PHE A 128 1.21 -5.60 14.90
N ASP A 129 0.47 -4.74 15.60
CA ASP A 129 -0.83 -5.03 16.18
C ASP A 129 -1.83 -3.93 15.79
N PHE A 130 -2.59 -4.19 14.73
CA PHE A 130 -3.54 -3.22 14.19
C PHE A 130 -4.67 -2.89 15.17
N ASP A 131 -5.14 -3.86 15.97
CA ASP A 131 -6.22 -3.65 16.92
C ASP A 131 -5.84 -2.66 18.02
N LYS A 132 -4.58 -2.69 18.48
CA LYS A 132 -4.08 -1.71 19.44
C LYS A 132 -4.01 -0.30 18.85
N TRP A 133 -3.66 -0.18 17.57
CA TRP A 133 -3.70 1.11 16.88
C TRP A 133 -5.13 1.63 16.78
N MET A 134 -6.09 0.80 16.40
CA MET A 134 -7.51 1.18 16.34
C MET A 134 -8.05 1.57 17.72
N GLU A 135 -7.64 0.86 18.76
CA GLU A 135 -7.99 1.21 20.14
C GLU A 135 -7.35 2.56 20.56
N ALA A 136 -6.11 2.84 20.18
CA ALA A 136 -5.49 4.13 20.44
C ALA A 136 -6.24 5.28 19.76
N PHE A 137 -6.68 5.11 18.52
CA PHE A 137 -7.54 6.08 17.83
C PHE A 137 -8.87 6.28 18.56
N ARG A 138 -9.53 5.19 18.96
CA ARG A 138 -10.80 5.23 19.68
C ARG A 138 -10.69 5.96 21.02
N ILE A 139 -9.64 5.70 21.81
CA ILE A 139 -9.41 6.36 23.11
C ILE A 139 -9.27 7.87 22.93
N ASN A 140 -8.62 8.32 21.86
CA ASN A 140 -8.40 9.74 21.59
C ASN A 140 -9.55 10.39 20.81
N GLY A 141 -10.62 9.66 20.49
CA GLY A 141 -11.77 10.18 19.75
C GLY A 141 -11.42 10.63 18.32
N ILE A 142 -10.42 10.00 17.71
CA ILE A 142 -9.93 10.31 16.36
C ILE A 142 -10.37 9.20 15.40
N ASP A 143 -10.95 9.60 14.29
CA ASP A 143 -11.28 8.71 13.19
C ASP A 143 -10.11 8.63 12.20
N PRO A 144 -9.43 7.47 12.08
CA PRO A 144 -8.33 7.30 11.13
C PRO A 144 -8.80 7.43 9.67
N GLU A 145 -10.03 7.00 9.35
CA GLU A 145 -10.57 7.08 8.01
C GLU A 145 -10.74 8.53 7.52
N PHE A 146 -10.98 9.46 8.43
CA PHE A 146 -11.05 10.88 8.11
C PHE A 146 -9.76 11.39 7.44
N TYR A 147 -8.60 10.90 7.86
CA TYR A 147 -7.33 11.30 7.27
C TYR A 147 -7.02 10.54 5.97
N ALA A 148 -7.24 9.23 5.95
CA ALA A 148 -6.81 8.37 4.86
C ALA A 148 -7.78 8.36 3.68
N LEU A 149 -9.10 8.28 3.95
CA LEU A 149 -10.10 7.89 2.95
C LEU A 149 -10.90 9.05 2.36
N ARG A 150 -10.79 10.26 2.90
CA ARG A 150 -11.49 11.40 2.32
C ARG A 150 -10.69 12.04 1.20
N ARG A 151 -11.37 12.53 0.18
CA ARG A 151 -10.81 13.48 -0.76
C ARG A 151 -10.72 14.85 -0.09
N ILE A 152 -9.57 15.49 -0.18
CA ILE A 152 -9.34 16.83 0.34
C ILE A 152 -9.69 17.84 -0.76
N GLY A 153 -10.37 18.95 -0.41
CA GLY A 153 -10.64 20.04 -1.35
C GLY A 153 -9.36 20.80 -1.71
N TYR A 154 -9.26 21.27 -2.94
CA TYR A 154 -8.08 22.04 -3.39
C TYR A 154 -7.95 23.41 -2.71
N ASP A 155 -9.01 23.89 -2.09
CA ASP A 155 -9.09 25.16 -1.33
C ASP A 155 -8.89 24.95 0.19
N GLU A 156 -8.73 23.71 0.62
CA GLU A 156 -8.49 23.37 2.02
C GLU A 156 -7.02 23.61 2.39
N ILE A 157 -6.80 24.31 3.50
CA ILE A 157 -5.44 24.48 4.06
C ILE A 157 -4.96 23.15 4.63
N LEU A 158 -3.86 22.65 4.11
CA LEU A 158 -3.30 21.38 4.50
C LEU A 158 -2.37 21.49 5.72
N PRO A 159 -2.27 20.46 6.56
CA PRO A 159 -1.38 20.48 7.72
C PRO A 159 0.10 20.79 7.40
N TRP A 160 0.51 20.58 6.18
CA TRP A 160 1.90 20.78 5.70
C TRP A 160 2.10 22.03 4.82
N ASP A 161 1.06 22.82 4.55
CA ASP A 161 1.18 24.03 3.70
C ASP A 161 2.11 25.11 4.28
N TYR A 162 2.38 25.05 5.58
CA TYR A 162 3.32 25.96 6.24
C TYR A 162 4.80 25.56 6.03
N ALA A 163 5.07 24.35 5.55
CA ALA A 163 6.43 23.86 5.36
C ALA A 163 6.94 24.26 3.98
N ASP A 164 8.01 25.04 3.96
CA ASP A 164 8.76 25.35 2.73
C ASP A 164 9.76 24.22 2.47
N ILE A 165 9.59 23.53 1.39
CA ILE A 165 10.47 22.42 0.97
C ILE A 165 11.45 22.80 -0.15
N GLY A 166 11.51 24.09 -0.54
CA GLY A 166 12.41 24.62 -1.58
C GLY A 166 11.79 24.63 -2.97
#